data_b047b13c266bca054d7d315a1c9b90aa
#
_entry.id   b047b13c266bca054d7d315a1c9b90aa
#
_cell.length_a   1.000
_cell.length_b   1.000
_cell.length_c   1.000
_cell.angle_alpha   90.00
_cell.angle_beta   90.00
_cell.angle_gamma   90.00
#
_symmetry.space_group_name_H-M   'P 1'
#
loop_
_entity.id
_entity.type
_entity.pdbx_description
1 polymer ?
#
loop_
_entity_poly.entity_id
_entity_poly.type
_entity_poly.pdbx_seq_one_letter_code
_entity_poly.pdbx_strand_id
1 'polypeptide(L)'
;MNRGRVEQIIARFGSQQRVAELLGIWQTAVSGWVRRGAIPARRQAELLAAAREHGIALTPDDFFGLEDEETRADGTTGRAAPRPATGAAGAQVIPLKPFEAPAVARSGGGKDLYEVGDIPPLGHVPANMYAWTIRKERHGDPMTAMQQEVVPTPTLDSDEVLVLVMAAGVNYNGVWAALGKPVSVLDFHKRPYHIAGSDATGVVWAVGSRVKRWKVGDEVVVHCNQDDGDDEECNGGDPMLSPSQRIWGYETPDGSFAQFAKVQSRQLMPRPKHLTWEESGCYVLTLATAYRMLFGHPPHTLKPGDNVLVWGGAGGLGSMAIQLIAASGANAVAVISEEDKRDFVLSLGAKGAINRKEFNCWGQLPDVDDAAAYNAYMAEVKKFGKAIWDITGKGNDVDIVFEHPGESTFPVSAFVVKRGGMVVICAGTTGYNLTLDARFFWMRQKRMQGSHFANLKQAAAANRFVLNRQLDPCMSEVFAWEDIPRAHAKMLKNQHKPGNMAVLVQARRPGMRTLEEAVED
;
A
#
# COMPACT_ATOMS: atom_id res chain seq x y z
N MET A 1 -26.18 -18.83 -7.64
CA MET A 1 -26.95 -18.84 -6.37
C MET A 1 -27.91 -17.63 -6.39
N ASN A 2 -29.06 -17.69 -5.73
CA ASN A 2 -29.94 -16.52 -5.59
C ASN A 2 -30.09 -16.16 -4.09
N ARG A 3 -30.67 -14.98 -3.80
CA ARG A 3 -30.80 -14.47 -2.43
C ARG A 3 -31.49 -15.46 -1.49
N GLY A 4 -32.58 -16.10 -1.91
CA GLY A 4 -33.33 -17.07 -1.11
C GLY A 4 -32.48 -18.28 -0.71
N ARG A 5 -31.61 -18.73 -1.60
CA ARG A 5 -30.72 -19.87 -1.31
C ARG A 5 -29.61 -19.51 -0.32
N VAL A 6 -29.05 -18.30 -0.41
CA VAL A 6 -28.10 -17.81 0.61
C VAL A 6 -28.77 -17.75 1.98
N GLU A 7 -30.00 -17.24 2.05
CA GLU A 7 -30.78 -17.18 3.29
C GLU A 7 -31.06 -18.59 3.86
N GLN A 8 -31.38 -19.57 3.01
CA GLN A 8 -31.57 -20.99 3.43
C GLN A 8 -30.29 -21.59 3.98
N ILE A 9 -29.14 -21.39 3.34
CA ILE A 9 -27.86 -21.88 3.84
C ILE A 9 -27.55 -21.27 5.20
N ILE A 10 -27.72 -19.96 5.36
CA ILE A 10 -27.48 -19.26 6.63
C ILE A 10 -28.44 -19.74 7.73
N ALA A 11 -29.69 -19.99 7.38
CA ALA A 11 -30.71 -20.48 8.34
C ALA A 11 -30.33 -21.84 8.95
N ARG A 12 -29.61 -22.70 8.24
CA ARG A 12 -29.10 -23.98 8.78
C ARG A 12 -28.10 -23.77 9.93
N PHE A 13 -27.41 -22.63 9.97
CA PHE A 13 -26.51 -22.22 11.06
C PHE A 13 -27.24 -21.46 12.18
N GLY A 14 -28.51 -21.14 12.01
CA GLY A 14 -29.36 -20.41 12.94
C GLY A 14 -29.45 -18.91 12.68
N SER A 15 -28.36 -18.21 12.44
CA SER A 15 -28.40 -16.77 12.19
C SER A 15 -27.14 -16.28 11.43
N GLN A 16 -27.25 -15.08 10.83
CA GLN A 16 -26.09 -14.39 10.21
C GLN A 16 -24.98 -14.11 11.23
N GLN A 17 -25.33 -13.82 12.47
CA GLN A 17 -24.36 -13.57 13.53
C GLN A 17 -23.60 -14.86 13.86
N ARG A 18 -24.31 -15.99 13.96
CA ARG A 18 -23.68 -17.28 14.23
C ARG A 18 -22.73 -17.72 13.13
N VAL A 19 -23.07 -17.50 11.87
CA VAL A 19 -22.18 -17.72 10.73
C VAL A 19 -20.94 -16.84 10.83
N ALA A 20 -21.09 -15.56 11.19
CA ALA A 20 -19.99 -14.64 11.36
C ALA A 20 -19.03 -15.06 12.48
N GLU A 21 -19.57 -15.50 13.62
CA GLU A 21 -18.78 -16.03 14.76
C GLU A 21 -17.99 -17.30 14.36
N LEU A 22 -18.63 -18.25 13.71
CA LEU A 22 -18.01 -19.51 13.30
C LEU A 22 -16.88 -19.32 12.28
N LEU A 23 -17.03 -18.34 11.40
CA LEU A 23 -16.02 -18.04 10.37
C LEU A 23 -15.02 -16.96 10.79
N GLY A 24 -15.15 -16.37 12.00
CA GLY A 24 -14.28 -15.29 12.47
C GLY A 24 -14.35 -14.03 11.61
N ILE A 25 -15.55 -13.67 11.11
CA ILE A 25 -15.79 -12.51 10.24
C ILE A 25 -16.87 -11.58 10.81
N TRP A 26 -16.96 -10.37 10.27
CA TRP A 26 -18.01 -9.43 10.68
C TRP A 26 -19.39 -9.85 10.15
N GLN A 27 -20.44 -9.69 10.95
CA GLN A 27 -21.83 -9.96 10.54
C GLN A 27 -22.24 -9.17 9.27
N THR A 28 -21.68 -7.99 9.09
CA THR A 28 -21.91 -7.15 7.88
C THR A 28 -21.44 -7.84 6.59
N ALA A 29 -20.40 -8.67 6.65
CA ALA A 29 -19.95 -9.47 5.51
C ALA A 29 -21.00 -10.52 5.14
N VAL A 30 -21.55 -11.25 6.14
CA VAL A 30 -22.63 -12.24 5.93
C VAL A 30 -23.91 -11.56 5.42
N SER A 31 -24.26 -10.39 5.95
CA SER A 31 -25.38 -9.58 5.44
C SER A 31 -25.15 -9.15 3.98
N GLY A 32 -23.89 -8.91 3.62
CA GLY A 32 -23.50 -8.64 2.24
C GLY A 32 -23.75 -9.81 1.31
N TRP A 33 -23.53 -11.06 1.74
CA TRP A 33 -23.82 -12.25 0.93
C TRP A 33 -25.33 -12.40 0.65
N VAL A 34 -26.14 -12.14 1.65
CA VAL A 34 -27.62 -12.15 1.48
C VAL A 34 -28.08 -11.11 0.48
N ARG A 35 -27.56 -9.87 0.58
CA ARG A 35 -27.92 -8.79 -0.36
C ARG A 35 -27.50 -9.09 -1.79
N ARG A 36 -26.32 -9.66 -1.99
CA ARG A 36 -25.80 -10.01 -3.34
C ARG A 36 -26.37 -11.33 -3.87
N GLY A 37 -27.00 -12.14 -3.04
CA GLY A 37 -27.48 -13.47 -3.43
C GLY A 37 -26.36 -14.46 -3.72
N ALA A 38 -25.16 -14.24 -3.18
CA ALA A 38 -23.99 -15.07 -3.45
C ALA A 38 -23.08 -15.17 -2.22
N ILE A 39 -22.58 -16.40 -1.95
CA ILE A 39 -21.53 -16.68 -0.97
C ILE A 39 -20.22 -16.84 -1.76
N PRO A 40 -19.17 -16.05 -1.44
CA PRO A 40 -17.89 -16.15 -2.14
C PRO A 40 -17.33 -17.57 -2.11
N ALA A 41 -16.73 -18.04 -3.22
CA ALA A 41 -16.26 -19.43 -3.37
C ALA A 41 -15.33 -19.88 -2.24
N ARG A 42 -14.40 -19.03 -1.81
CA ARG A 42 -13.52 -19.29 -0.66
C ARG A 42 -14.33 -19.57 0.63
N ARG A 43 -15.40 -18.80 0.88
CA ARG A 43 -16.24 -18.94 2.06
C ARG A 43 -17.15 -20.15 2.04
N GLN A 44 -17.42 -20.71 0.85
CA GLN A 44 -18.18 -21.96 0.73
C GLN A 44 -17.42 -23.13 1.33
N ALA A 45 -16.11 -23.22 1.11
CA ALA A 45 -15.26 -24.25 1.71
C ALA A 45 -15.18 -24.11 3.25
N GLU A 46 -15.07 -22.89 3.77
CA GLU A 46 -15.06 -22.63 5.21
C GLU A 46 -16.42 -22.95 5.86
N LEU A 47 -17.53 -22.64 5.19
CA LEU A 47 -18.88 -23.03 5.66
C LEU A 47 -19.08 -24.55 5.68
N LEU A 48 -18.58 -25.27 4.69
CA LEU A 48 -18.61 -26.73 4.67
C LEU A 48 -17.80 -27.33 5.81
N ALA A 49 -16.63 -26.78 6.11
CA ALA A 49 -15.81 -27.21 7.22
C ALA A 49 -16.51 -26.94 8.57
N ALA A 50 -17.04 -25.74 8.80
CA ALA A 50 -17.80 -25.37 9.99
C ALA A 50 -19.08 -26.21 10.13
N ALA A 51 -19.78 -26.50 9.02
CA ALA A 51 -20.97 -27.35 9.05
C ALA A 51 -20.65 -28.78 9.52
N ARG A 52 -19.54 -29.37 9.03
CA ARG A 52 -19.07 -30.70 9.47
C ARG A 52 -18.71 -30.72 10.96
N GLU A 53 -17.99 -29.71 11.43
CA GLU A 53 -17.57 -29.60 12.83
C GLU A 53 -18.76 -29.47 13.80
N HIS A 54 -19.82 -28.78 13.35
CA HIS A 54 -21.02 -28.57 14.17
C HIS A 54 -22.22 -29.47 13.84
N GLY A 55 -22.03 -30.53 13.03
CA GLY A 55 -23.08 -31.49 12.68
C GLY A 55 -24.24 -30.90 11.88
N ILE A 56 -23.99 -29.83 11.11
CA ILE A 56 -24.98 -29.17 10.25
C ILE A 56 -24.95 -29.81 8.88
N ALA A 57 -26.11 -30.26 8.38
CA ALA A 57 -26.24 -30.84 7.05
C ALA A 57 -26.05 -29.77 5.98
N LEU A 58 -24.88 -29.75 5.36
CA LEU A 58 -24.53 -28.86 4.24
C LEU A 58 -23.59 -29.61 3.30
N THR A 59 -23.91 -29.59 2.00
CA THR A 59 -23.15 -30.25 0.95
C THR A 59 -22.68 -29.23 -0.10
N PRO A 60 -21.69 -29.56 -0.94
CA PRO A 60 -21.30 -28.71 -2.06
C PRO A 60 -22.46 -28.37 -3.00
N ASP A 61 -23.40 -29.27 -3.21
CA ASP A 61 -24.54 -29.09 -4.13
C ASP A 61 -25.51 -28.00 -3.65
N ASP A 62 -25.54 -27.74 -2.35
CA ASP A 62 -26.31 -26.63 -1.77
C ASP A 62 -25.89 -25.26 -2.31
N PHE A 63 -24.68 -25.12 -2.84
CA PHE A 63 -24.19 -23.87 -3.43
C PHE A 63 -24.46 -23.76 -4.93
N PHE A 64 -24.68 -24.88 -5.66
CA PHE A 64 -24.74 -24.90 -7.13
C PHE A 64 -26.13 -25.05 -7.75
N GLY A 65 -27.16 -25.34 -6.97
CA GLY A 65 -28.54 -25.27 -7.45
C GLY A 65 -28.97 -26.43 -8.36
N LEU A 66 -28.42 -27.61 -8.14
CA LEU A 66 -28.98 -28.84 -8.71
C LEU A 66 -30.29 -29.12 -7.94
N GLU A 67 -31.44 -28.72 -8.50
CA GLU A 67 -32.74 -29.12 -7.98
C GLU A 67 -32.98 -30.57 -8.36
N ASP A 68 -33.32 -31.41 -7.38
CA ASP A 68 -33.88 -32.73 -7.63
C ASP A 68 -35.22 -32.53 -8.37
N GLU A 69 -35.30 -32.99 -9.61
CA GLU A 69 -36.54 -33.15 -10.39
C GLU A 69 -37.41 -34.28 -9.82
N GLU A 70 -37.89 -34.14 -8.61
CA GLU A 70 -39.01 -34.98 -8.11
C GLU A 70 -39.91 -34.11 -7.23
N THR A 71 -40.84 -33.41 -7.86
CA THR A 71 -42.21 -33.10 -7.43
C THR A 71 -42.79 -31.93 -8.22
N ARG A 72 -43.25 -32.23 -9.44
CA ARG A 72 -44.39 -31.53 -10.05
C ARG A 72 -45.07 -32.45 -11.05
N ALA A 73 -45.93 -33.30 -10.61
CA ALA A 73 -47.07 -33.78 -11.39
C ALA A 73 -48.16 -32.72 -11.26
N ASP A 74 -48.49 -32.01 -12.29
CA ASP A 74 -49.83 -31.96 -12.87
C ASP A 74 -49.93 -30.88 -13.97
N GLY A 75 -50.46 -31.26 -15.12
CA GLY A 75 -51.38 -30.44 -15.95
C GLY A 75 -50.79 -29.68 -17.16
N THR A 76 -50.93 -30.33 -18.30
CA THR A 76 -51.32 -29.86 -19.65
C THR A 76 -50.27 -29.63 -20.74
N THR A 77 -50.22 -30.65 -21.59
CA THR A 77 -50.17 -30.76 -23.07
C THR A 77 -49.54 -29.64 -23.93
N GLY A 78 -48.53 -30.05 -24.69
CA GLY A 78 -48.02 -29.32 -25.84
C GLY A 78 -46.92 -30.12 -26.57
N ARG A 79 -47.33 -30.94 -27.56
CA ARG A 79 -46.55 -31.91 -28.32
C ARG A 79 -45.61 -31.24 -29.32
N ALA A 80 -44.30 -31.55 -29.31
CA ALA A 80 -43.45 -31.51 -30.49
C ALA A 80 -42.45 -32.70 -30.44
N ALA A 81 -42.28 -33.38 -31.55
CA ALA A 81 -41.66 -34.68 -31.68
C ALA A 81 -40.11 -34.67 -31.53
N PRO A 82 -39.49 -35.82 -31.22
CA PRO A 82 -38.06 -35.93 -30.98
C PRO A 82 -37.28 -36.16 -32.28
N ARG A 83 -36.08 -35.57 -32.38
CA ARG A 83 -35.04 -35.93 -33.35
C ARG A 83 -34.10 -37.00 -32.75
N PRO A 84 -33.57 -37.94 -33.53
CA PRO A 84 -32.82 -39.06 -33.00
C PRO A 84 -31.40 -38.70 -32.57
N ALA A 85 -30.98 -39.32 -31.47
CA ALA A 85 -29.62 -39.26 -30.94
C ALA A 85 -28.67 -40.06 -31.80
N THR A 86 -27.61 -39.45 -32.30
CA THR A 86 -26.41 -40.13 -32.77
C THR A 86 -25.46 -40.37 -31.61
N GLY A 87 -25.04 -41.61 -31.42
CA GLY A 87 -24.24 -42.06 -30.31
C GLY A 87 -22.88 -41.36 -30.22
N ALA A 88 -22.52 -40.94 -29.03
CA ALA A 88 -21.16 -40.62 -28.67
C ALA A 88 -20.63 -41.68 -27.70
N ALA A 89 -19.51 -42.29 -28.10
CA ALA A 89 -18.77 -43.29 -27.35
C ALA A 89 -18.38 -42.76 -25.96
N GLY A 90 -18.40 -43.68 -24.98
CA GLY A 90 -18.14 -43.41 -23.59
C GLY A 90 -16.85 -42.62 -23.33
N ALA A 91 -16.99 -41.45 -22.80
CA ALA A 91 -15.88 -40.70 -22.19
C ALA A 91 -15.55 -41.36 -20.85
N GLN A 92 -14.41 -42.07 -20.78
CA GLN A 92 -13.84 -42.49 -19.52
C GLN A 92 -13.55 -41.24 -18.67
N VAL A 93 -14.23 -41.15 -17.54
CA VAL A 93 -13.86 -40.15 -16.49
C VAL A 93 -12.50 -40.60 -15.94
N ILE A 94 -11.45 -39.93 -16.36
CA ILE A 94 -10.12 -40.07 -15.75
C ILE A 94 -10.20 -39.37 -14.41
N PRO A 95 -10.02 -40.06 -13.26
CA PRO A 95 -9.96 -39.37 -11.96
C PRO A 95 -8.75 -38.46 -11.99
N LEU A 96 -8.98 -37.14 -11.82
CA LEU A 96 -7.93 -36.17 -11.58
C LEU A 96 -7.21 -36.58 -10.30
N LYS A 97 -5.94 -36.96 -10.40
CA LYS A 97 -5.08 -37.12 -9.23
C LYS A 97 -5.10 -35.79 -8.45
N PRO A 98 -5.11 -35.81 -7.10
CA PRO A 98 -4.93 -34.61 -6.32
C PRO A 98 -3.67 -33.90 -6.82
N PHE A 99 -3.77 -32.61 -7.10
CA PHE A 99 -2.63 -31.78 -7.46
C PHE A 99 -1.73 -31.69 -6.23
N GLU A 100 -0.70 -32.52 -6.17
CA GLU A 100 0.44 -32.28 -5.28
C GLU A 100 1.17 -31.07 -5.86
N ALA A 101 1.14 -29.96 -5.13
CA ALA A 101 1.99 -28.82 -5.45
C ALA A 101 3.42 -29.36 -5.61
N PRO A 102 4.12 -29.04 -6.71
CA PRO A 102 5.51 -29.45 -6.84
C PRO A 102 6.25 -28.92 -5.62
N ALA A 103 6.77 -29.83 -4.78
CA ALA A 103 7.73 -29.46 -3.77
C ALA A 103 8.82 -28.67 -4.51
N VAL A 104 9.05 -27.42 -4.08
CA VAL A 104 10.18 -26.63 -4.57
C VAL A 104 11.39 -27.55 -4.42
N ALA A 105 11.97 -27.96 -5.54
CA ALA A 105 13.07 -28.91 -5.57
C ALA A 105 14.19 -28.28 -4.74
N ARG A 106 14.43 -28.79 -3.52
CA ARG A 106 15.60 -28.47 -2.73
C ARG A 106 16.79 -28.98 -3.54
N SER A 107 17.41 -28.09 -4.31
CA SER A 107 18.65 -28.40 -5.01
C SER A 107 19.68 -28.73 -3.94
N GLY A 108 20.21 -29.95 -3.96
CA GLY A 108 21.16 -30.41 -2.94
C GLY A 108 22.40 -29.52 -2.92
N GLY A 109 22.79 -29.05 -1.73
CA GLY A 109 24.06 -28.35 -1.47
C GLY A 109 23.96 -26.97 -0.80
N GLY A 110 22.76 -26.38 -0.60
CA GLY A 110 22.62 -25.10 0.09
C GLY A 110 22.46 -25.23 1.62
N LYS A 111 22.81 -24.16 2.36
CA LYS A 111 22.60 -24.05 3.81
C LYS A 111 21.13 -23.74 4.12
N ASP A 112 20.67 -24.12 5.33
CA ASP A 112 19.34 -23.77 5.83
C ASP A 112 19.24 -22.32 6.37
N LEU A 113 20.36 -21.64 6.54
CA LEU A 113 20.49 -20.25 6.95
C LEU A 113 21.78 -19.66 6.36
N TYR A 114 21.71 -18.44 5.84
CA TYR A 114 22.85 -17.66 5.34
C TYR A 114 23.01 -16.40 6.18
N GLU A 115 24.24 -15.98 6.42
CA GLU A 115 24.49 -14.69 7.08
C GLU A 115 23.99 -13.53 6.20
N VAL A 116 23.66 -12.41 6.82
CA VAL A 116 23.24 -11.20 6.07
C VAL A 116 24.41 -10.72 5.19
N GLY A 117 24.12 -10.50 3.92
CA GLY A 117 25.14 -10.20 2.90
C GLY A 117 25.68 -11.44 2.18
N ASP A 118 25.45 -12.65 2.69
CA ASP A 118 25.79 -13.89 1.97
C ASP A 118 24.66 -14.26 1.01
N ILE A 119 24.97 -14.28 -0.28
CA ILE A 119 24.00 -14.59 -1.32
C ILE A 119 23.89 -16.11 -1.49
N PRO A 120 22.73 -16.73 -1.26
CA PRO A 120 22.52 -18.14 -1.56
C PRO A 120 22.69 -18.43 -3.07
N PRO A 121 22.94 -19.69 -3.48
CA PRO A 121 22.87 -20.05 -4.90
C PRO A 121 21.53 -19.65 -5.50
N LEU A 122 21.52 -19.09 -6.71
CA LEU A 122 20.34 -18.55 -7.35
C LEU A 122 19.19 -19.58 -7.39
N GLY A 123 18.04 -19.21 -6.84
CA GLY A 123 16.88 -20.09 -6.71
C GLY A 123 16.91 -21.04 -5.50
N HIS A 124 18.00 -21.10 -4.73
CA HIS A 124 18.01 -21.85 -3.48
C HIS A 124 17.33 -21.01 -2.37
N VAL A 125 16.22 -21.54 -1.83
CA VAL A 125 15.48 -20.92 -0.74
C VAL A 125 15.89 -21.61 0.58
N PRO A 126 16.61 -20.93 1.48
CA PRO A 126 16.95 -21.48 2.79
C PRO A 126 15.70 -21.66 3.66
N ALA A 127 15.74 -22.61 4.59
CA ALA A 127 14.60 -22.87 5.49
C ALA A 127 14.32 -21.69 6.44
N ASN A 128 15.37 -20.96 6.81
CA ASN A 128 15.32 -19.83 7.75
C ASN A 128 16.01 -18.60 7.15
N MET A 129 15.67 -17.44 7.70
CA MET A 129 16.25 -16.15 7.31
C MET A 129 16.39 -15.23 8.53
N TYR A 130 17.30 -14.28 8.47
CA TYR A 130 17.33 -13.15 9.40
C TYR A 130 16.26 -12.11 9.00
N ALA A 131 15.57 -11.60 10.02
CA ALA A 131 14.56 -10.52 9.85
C ALA A 131 14.56 -9.61 11.08
N TRP A 132 14.23 -8.33 10.87
CA TRP A 132 13.91 -7.41 11.94
C TRP A 132 12.43 -7.52 12.27
N THR A 133 12.13 -8.03 13.47
CA THR A 133 10.76 -8.35 13.89
C THR A 133 10.26 -7.38 14.94
N ILE A 134 8.94 -7.14 14.90
CA ILE A 134 8.19 -6.42 15.92
C ILE A 134 7.26 -7.43 16.60
N ARG A 135 7.18 -7.40 17.94
CA ARG A 135 6.26 -8.20 18.73
C ARG A 135 5.37 -7.29 19.58
N LYS A 136 4.17 -7.76 19.93
CA LYS A 136 3.15 -6.95 20.61
C LYS A 136 3.66 -6.38 21.94
N GLU A 137 4.38 -7.17 22.70
CA GLU A 137 4.98 -6.81 23.99
C GLU A 137 6.14 -5.82 23.89
N ARG A 138 6.66 -5.57 22.68
CA ARG A 138 7.79 -4.68 22.44
C ARG A 138 7.39 -3.34 21.81
N HIS A 139 6.10 -3.10 21.55
CA HIS A 139 5.67 -1.83 20.97
C HIS A 139 6.21 -0.62 21.76
N GLY A 140 6.78 0.35 21.05
CA GLY A 140 7.37 1.54 21.64
C GLY A 140 8.44 2.17 20.74
N ASP A 141 9.52 2.67 21.34
CA ASP A 141 10.65 3.24 20.60
C ASP A 141 11.21 2.23 19.59
N PRO A 142 11.43 2.61 18.32
CA PRO A 142 12.00 1.71 17.31
C PRO A 142 13.27 1.01 17.74
N MET A 143 14.13 1.65 18.55
CA MET A 143 15.39 1.07 19.06
C MET A 143 15.17 -0.17 19.92
N THR A 144 14.01 -0.34 20.53
CA THR A 144 13.67 -1.48 21.39
C THR A 144 12.60 -2.37 20.78
N ALA A 145 11.70 -1.80 19.99
CA ALA A 145 10.59 -2.53 19.37
C ALA A 145 11.06 -3.47 18.25
N MET A 146 12.01 -3.01 17.43
CA MET A 146 12.56 -3.76 16.31
C MET A 146 13.77 -4.57 16.79
N GLN A 147 13.72 -5.90 16.63
CA GLN A 147 14.82 -6.79 17.03
C GLN A 147 15.11 -7.80 15.92
N GLN A 148 16.38 -8.08 15.69
CA GLN A 148 16.78 -9.10 14.73
C GLN A 148 16.51 -10.49 15.31
N GLU A 149 15.82 -11.31 14.53
CA GLU A 149 15.50 -12.71 14.85
C GLU A 149 15.74 -13.61 13.65
N VAL A 150 15.98 -14.89 13.90
CA VAL A 150 15.93 -15.93 12.87
C VAL A 150 14.51 -16.45 12.81
N VAL A 151 13.89 -16.38 11.62
CA VAL A 151 12.51 -16.78 11.38
C VAL A 151 12.44 -17.69 10.16
N PRO A 152 11.39 -18.52 10.02
CA PRO A 152 11.19 -19.32 8.81
C PRO A 152 11.05 -18.43 7.56
N THR A 153 11.71 -18.82 6.48
CA THR A 153 11.51 -18.18 5.17
C THR A 153 10.06 -18.41 4.71
N PRO A 154 9.33 -17.39 4.25
CA PRO A 154 7.93 -17.53 3.85
C PRO A 154 7.74 -18.52 2.69
N THR A 155 6.71 -19.34 2.78
CA THR A 155 6.24 -20.19 1.68
C THR A 155 5.32 -19.40 0.75
N LEU A 156 5.36 -19.72 -0.53
CA LEU A 156 4.61 -19.02 -1.59
C LEU A 156 3.27 -19.67 -1.87
N ASP A 157 2.25 -18.87 -2.07
CA ASP A 157 1.04 -19.23 -2.78
C ASP A 157 1.27 -19.17 -4.30
N SER A 158 0.30 -19.67 -5.07
CA SER A 158 0.47 -19.91 -6.51
C SER A 158 0.78 -18.67 -7.35
N ASP A 159 0.40 -17.47 -6.89
CA ASP A 159 0.56 -16.18 -7.57
C ASP A 159 1.56 -15.25 -6.88
N GLU A 160 2.28 -15.76 -5.88
CA GLU A 160 3.26 -15.02 -5.11
C GLU A 160 4.69 -15.23 -5.61
N VAL A 161 5.57 -14.33 -5.20
CA VAL A 161 6.99 -14.31 -5.52
C VAL A 161 7.78 -14.10 -4.24
N LEU A 162 8.88 -14.82 -4.09
CA LEU A 162 9.90 -14.57 -3.08
C LEU A 162 10.98 -13.69 -3.70
N VAL A 163 11.23 -12.55 -3.08
CA VAL A 163 12.25 -11.59 -3.48
C VAL A 163 13.41 -11.66 -2.48
N LEU A 164 14.62 -11.91 -2.96
CA LEU A 164 15.84 -11.66 -2.18
C LEU A 164 16.02 -10.14 -2.11
N VAL A 165 15.88 -9.57 -0.94
CA VAL A 165 15.90 -8.12 -0.74
C VAL A 165 17.34 -7.61 -0.75
N MET A 166 17.70 -6.78 -1.73
CA MET A 166 19.02 -6.16 -1.81
C MET A 166 19.10 -4.88 -0.96
N ALA A 167 18.06 -4.05 -1.04
CA ALA A 167 17.90 -2.85 -0.22
C ALA A 167 16.42 -2.55 0.02
N ALA A 168 16.11 -1.83 1.10
CA ALA A 168 14.77 -1.45 1.53
C ALA A 168 14.68 0.03 1.88
N GLY A 169 13.50 0.63 1.67
CA GLY A 169 13.24 2.01 2.03
C GLY A 169 12.73 2.16 3.46
N VAL A 170 13.15 3.23 4.12
CA VAL A 170 12.64 3.62 5.45
C VAL A 170 11.48 4.59 5.28
N ASN A 171 10.31 4.20 5.74
CA ASN A 171 9.09 4.99 5.62
C ASN A 171 8.41 5.14 6.98
N TYR A 172 7.58 6.18 7.14
CA TYR A 172 6.95 6.48 8.43
C TYR A 172 5.99 5.39 8.92
N ASN A 173 5.45 4.55 8.03
CA ASN A 173 4.66 3.38 8.41
C ASN A 173 5.48 2.36 9.23
N GLY A 174 6.79 2.23 9.00
CA GLY A 174 7.67 1.43 9.85
C GLY A 174 7.81 1.99 11.27
N VAL A 175 7.79 3.33 11.41
CA VAL A 175 7.74 4.01 12.72
C VAL A 175 6.42 3.69 13.43
N TRP A 176 5.29 3.81 12.74
CA TRP A 176 3.97 3.48 13.31
C TRP A 176 3.89 1.99 13.69
N ALA A 177 4.45 1.11 12.88
CA ALA A 177 4.51 -0.31 13.18
C ALA A 177 5.27 -0.59 14.49
N ALA A 178 6.43 0.05 14.69
CA ALA A 178 7.20 -0.07 15.92
C ALA A 178 6.42 0.48 17.13
N LEU A 179 5.81 1.66 16.99
CA LEU A 179 5.02 2.30 18.06
C LEU A 179 3.72 1.54 18.40
N GLY A 180 3.21 0.68 17.50
CA GLY A 180 1.89 0.06 17.61
C GLY A 180 0.75 1.07 17.53
N LYS A 181 0.91 2.16 16.76
CA LYS A 181 -0.03 3.29 16.65
C LYS A 181 -0.30 3.61 15.17
N PRO A 182 -1.52 4.11 14.81
CA PRO A 182 -2.72 4.23 15.67
C PRO A 182 -3.33 2.87 16.04
N VAL A 183 -2.97 1.79 15.31
CA VAL A 183 -3.40 0.41 15.54
C VAL A 183 -2.18 -0.50 15.51
N SER A 184 -2.15 -1.54 16.33
CA SER A 184 -1.08 -2.53 16.31
C SER A 184 -1.08 -3.30 14.99
N VAL A 185 0.06 -3.38 14.31
CA VAL A 185 0.24 -4.19 13.09
C VAL A 185 -0.06 -5.68 13.33
N LEU A 186 0.07 -6.16 14.56
CA LEU A 186 -0.22 -7.53 14.96
C LEU A 186 -1.73 -7.83 15.10
N ASP A 187 -2.58 -6.81 15.03
CA ASP A 187 -4.03 -7.00 15.02
C ASP A 187 -4.58 -7.34 13.62
N PHE A 188 -3.77 -7.18 12.57
CA PHE A 188 -4.16 -7.52 11.18
C PHE A 188 -3.91 -8.98 10.80
N HIS A 189 -3.10 -9.72 11.56
CA HIS A 189 -2.74 -11.12 11.26
C HIS A 189 -2.51 -11.94 12.54
N LYS A 190 -2.41 -13.28 12.39
CA LYS A 190 -2.28 -14.21 13.52
C LYS A 190 -0.83 -14.62 13.85
N ARG A 191 0.18 -14.09 13.16
CA ARG A 191 1.59 -14.44 13.45
C ARG A 191 2.03 -13.79 14.76
N PRO A 192 2.94 -14.43 15.52
CA PRO A 192 3.45 -13.89 16.79
C PRO A 192 4.45 -12.73 16.62
N TYR A 193 4.85 -12.43 15.40
CA TYR A 193 5.74 -11.34 15.04
C TYR A 193 5.30 -10.69 13.72
N HIS A 194 5.77 -9.49 13.47
CA HIS A 194 5.57 -8.74 12.25
C HIS A 194 6.92 -8.27 11.70
N ILE A 195 7.14 -8.42 10.41
CA ILE A 195 8.28 -7.85 9.69
C ILE A 195 7.76 -6.61 8.97
N ALA A 196 8.24 -5.44 9.36
CA ALA A 196 7.83 -4.18 8.75
C ALA A 196 8.61 -3.91 7.45
N GLY A 197 8.26 -2.79 6.79
CA GLY A 197 8.90 -2.30 5.58
C GLY A 197 8.05 -2.53 4.34
N SER A 198 7.69 -1.41 3.67
CA SER A 198 6.75 -1.39 2.54
C SER A 198 7.39 -0.86 1.25
N ASP A 199 8.72 -0.80 1.22
CA ASP A 199 9.50 -0.36 0.06
C ASP A 199 10.74 -1.23 -0.08
N ALA A 200 10.98 -1.78 -1.26
CA ALA A 200 12.11 -2.68 -1.48
C ALA A 200 12.53 -2.77 -2.93
N THR A 201 13.78 -3.15 -3.12
CA THR A 201 14.32 -3.64 -4.38
C THR A 201 15.07 -4.94 -4.14
N GLY A 202 15.10 -5.80 -5.14
CA GLY A 202 15.79 -7.08 -5.01
C GLY A 202 15.71 -7.92 -6.28
N VAL A 203 16.00 -9.20 -6.09
CA VAL A 203 16.02 -10.20 -7.17
C VAL A 203 14.94 -11.23 -6.90
N VAL A 204 14.16 -11.57 -7.92
CA VAL A 204 13.19 -12.67 -7.87
C VAL A 204 13.93 -13.97 -7.59
N TRP A 205 13.64 -14.62 -6.45
CA TRP A 205 14.37 -15.80 -5.99
C TRP A 205 13.57 -17.10 -6.14
N ALA A 206 12.26 -17.01 -5.99
CA ALA A 206 11.33 -18.10 -6.30
C ALA A 206 10.00 -17.53 -6.77
N VAL A 207 9.24 -18.31 -7.53
CA VAL A 207 7.96 -17.93 -8.09
C VAL A 207 6.91 -19.01 -7.86
N GLY A 208 5.68 -18.61 -7.56
CA GLY A 208 4.53 -19.49 -7.46
C GLY A 208 4.13 -20.06 -8.82
N SER A 209 3.40 -21.17 -8.82
CA SER A 209 3.11 -21.97 -10.02
C SER A 209 2.30 -21.24 -11.11
N ARG A 210 1.56 -20.18 -10.76
CA ARG A 210 0.77 -19.36 -11.70
C ARG A 210 1.47 -18.08 -12.16
N VAL A 211 2.65 -17.77 -11.62
CA VAL A 211 3.40 -16.58 -12.02
C VAL A 211 3.98 -16.78 -13.42
N LYS A 212 3.66 -15.87 -14.34
CA LYS A 212 4.11 -15.92 -15.74
C LYS A 212 4.98 -14.73 -16.14
N ARG A 213 4.80 -13.59 -15.48
CA ARG A 213 5.46 -12.32 -15.83
C ARG A 213 6.90 -12.28 -15.37
N TRP A 214 7.22 -12.94 -14.27
CA TRP A 214 8.50 -12.88 -13.60
C TRP A 214 9.15 -14.26 -13.56
N LYS A 215 10.46 -14.27 -13.59
CA LYS A 215 11.29 -15.48 -13.47
C LYS A 215 12.41 -15.24 -12.46
N VAL A 216 12.96 -16.32 -11.93
CA VAL A 216 14.15 -16.29 -11.06
C VAL A 216 15.29 -15.56 -11.75
N GLY A 217 15.92 -14.61 -11.04
CA GLY A 217 16.96 -13.73 -11.54
C GLY A 217 16.48 -12.36 -12.06
N ASP A 218 15.17 -12.13 -12.20
CA ASP A 218 14.67 -10.80 -12.59
C ASP A 218 14.88 -9.79 -11.45
N GLU A 219 15.40 -8.60 -11.78
CA GLU A 219 15.59 -7.50 -10.84
C GLU A 219 14.33 -6.62 -10.78
N VAL A 220 13.87 -6.35 -9.57
CA VAL A 220 12.56 -5.73 -9.33
C VAL A 220 12.60 -4.65 -8.25
N VAL A 221 11.62 -3.75 -8.32
CA VAL A 221 11.17 -2.91 -7.20
C VAL A 221 9.75 -3.32 -6.81
N VAL A 222 9.42 -3.18 -5.53
CA VAL A 222 8.16 -3.65 -4.97
C VAL A 222 7.24 -2.47 -4.66
N HIS A 223 5.98 -2.56 -5.09
CA HIS A 223 4.91 -1.65 -4.67
C HIS A 223 4.14 -2.22 -3.49
N CYS A 224 3.73 -1.36 -2.56
CA CYS A 224 3.18 -1.82 -1.27
C CYS A 224 1.71 -2.25 -1.29
N ASN A 225 0.94 -1.99 -2.37
CA ASN A 225 -0.48 -2.36 -2.39
C ASN A 225 -0.68 -3.86 -2.61
N GLN A 226 -1.47 -4.48 -1.74
CA GLN A 226 -1.99 -5.84 -1.87
C GLN A 226 -3.51 -5.85 -1.84
N ASP A 227 -4.12 -6.79 -2.53
CA ASP A 227 -5.55 -7.09 -2.50
C ASP A 227 -5.77 -8.56 -2.88
N ASP A 228 -6.97 -9.10 -2.72
CA ASP A 228 -7.28 -10.50 -3.08
C ASP A 228 -7.68 -10.69 -4.55
N GLY A 229 -7.89 -9.61 -5.29
CA GLY A 229 -8.23 -9.65 -6.70
C GLY A 229 -9.66 -10.08 -7.03
N ASP A 230 -10.53 -10.22 -6.02
CA ASP A 230 -11.81 -10.94 -6.16
C ASP A 230 -13.06 -10.04 -6.26
N ASP A 231 -12.94 -8.74 -6.07
CA ASP A 231 -14.07 -7.82 -6.14
C ASP A 231 -14.07 -6.94 -7.40
N GLU A 232 -15.16 -6.16 -7.59
CA GLU A 232 -15.32 -5.27 -8.74
C GLU A 232 -14.28 -4.16 -8.79
N GLU A 233 -13.79 -3.69 -7.62
CA GLU A 233 -12.75 -2.67 -7.54
C GLU A 233 -11.41 -3.21 -8.03
N CYS A 234 -11.09 -4.47 -7.73
CA CYS A 234 -9.90 -5.15 -8.24
C CYS A 234 -10.01 -5.51 -9.73
N ASN A 235 -11.23 -5.69 -10.24
CA ASN A 235 -11.52 -6.19 -11.60
C ASN A 235 -12.08 -5.11 -12.55
N GLY A 236 -11.56 -3.90 -12.49
CA GLY A 236 -11.91 -2.82 -13.42
C GLY A 236 -12.23 -1.49 -12.76
N GLY A 237 -12.43 -1.46 -11.44
CA GLY A 237 -12.53 -0.26 -10.63
C GLY A 237 -11.17 0.25 -10.16
N ASP A 238 -11.12 0.78 -8.94
CA ASP A 238 -9.88 1.20 -8.28
C ASP A 238 -9.56 0.26 -7.10
N PRO A 239 -8.54 -0.61 -7.18
CA PRO A 239 -8.17 -1.54 -6.11
C PRO A 239 -7.91 -0.88 -4.76
N MET A 240 -7.64 0.42 -4.73
CA MET A 240 -7.50 1.17 -3.47
C MET A 240 -8.83 1.37 -2.73
N LEU A 241 -9.96 1.07 -3.35
CA LEU A 241 -11.30 1.10 -2.76
C LEU A 241 -11.80 -0.29 -2.37
N SER A 242 -11.04 -1.35 -2.70
CA SER A 242 -11.38 -2.72 -2.33
C SER A 242 -11.36 -2.90 -0.81
N PRO A 243 -12.36 -3.58 -0.21
CA PRO A 243 -12.32 -3.98 1.19
C PRO A 243 -11.17 -4.92 1.54
N SER A 244 -10.61 -5.61 0.53
CA SER A 244 -9.46 -6.51 0.68
C SER A 244 -8.12 -5.81 0.58
N GLN A 245 -8.09 -4.51 0.24
CA GLN A 245 -6.86 -3.73 0.14
C GLN A 245 -6.07 -3.77 1.45
N ARG A 246 -4.76 -4.03 1.34
CA ARG A 246 -3.81 -4.08 2.46
C ARG A 246 -2.49 -3.43 2.04
N ILE A 247 -1.78 -2.94 3.06
CA ILE A 247 -0.43 -2.41 2.92
C ILE A 247 0.56 -3.52 3.22
N TRP A 248 1.33 -3.94 2.23
CA TRP A 248 2.43 -4.87 2.42
C TRP A 248 3.47 -4.33 3.41
N GLY A 249 3.85 -5.17 4.39
CA GLY A 249 4.79 -4.81 5.44
C GLY A 249 4.27 -3.82 6.49
N TYR A 250 2.94 -3.55 6.50
CA TYR A 250 2.24 -2.85 7.57
C TYR A 250 0.98 -3.62 8.02
N GLU A 251 0.07 -3.96 7.10
CA GLU A 251 -1.11 -4.78 7.39
C GLU A 251 -0.88 -6.26 7.05
N THR A 252 0.21 -6.58 6.34
CA THR A 252 0.65 -7.95 6.08
C THR A 252 2.04 -8.19 6.66
N PRO A 253 2.34 -9.41 7.18
CA PRO A 253 3.45 -9.65 8.09
C PRO A 253 4.84 -9.81 7.47
N ASP A 254 4.96 -9.91 6.14
CA ASP A 254 6.19 -10.29 5.43
C ASP A 254 6.79 -9.08 4.69
N GLY A 255 7.18 -8.03 5.42
CA GLY A 255 7.75 -6.79 4.87
C GLY A 255 9.22 -6.90 4.46
N SER A 256 9.81 -5.76 4.09
CA SER A 256 11.13 -5.67 3.46
C SER A 256 12.33 -5.75 4.40
N PHE A 257 12.14 -5.63 5.72
CA PHE A 257 13.27 -5.72 6.66
C PHE A 257 13.60 -7.17 7.01
N ALA A 258 13.81 -7.99 5.98
CA ALA A 258 14.20 -9.39 6.02
C ALA A 258 15.05 -9.74 4.78
N GLN A 259 15.83 -10.81 4.84
CA GLN A 259 16.62 -11.28 3.70
C GLN A 259 15.72 -11.66 2.51
N PHE A 260 14.55 -12.22 2.80
CA PHE A 260 13.54 -12.56 1.78
C PHE A 260 12.20 -11.93 2.13
N ALA A 261 11.56 -11.37 1.13
CA ALA A 261 10.21 -10.80 1.24
C ALA A 261 9.24 -11.55 0.32
N LYS A 262 8.06 -11.89 0.87
CA LYS A 262 6.98 -12.51 0.12
C LYS A 262 6.02 -11.44 -0.38
N VAL A 263 5.75 -11.42 -1.69
CA VAL A 263 4.91 -10.42 -2.35
C VAL A 263 4.02 -11.07 -3.41
N GLN A 264 2.90 -10.44 -3.73
CA GLN A 264 2.10 -10.83 -4.89
C GLN A 264 2.85 -10.46 -6.18
N SER A 265 2.83 -11.33 -7.19
CA SER A 265 3.57 -11.13 -8.45
C SER A 265 3.20 -9.81 -9.16
N ARG A 266 1.99 -9.31 -8.96
CA ARG A 266 1.51 -8.05 -9.52
C ARG A 266 2.12 -6.81 -8.85
N GLN A 267 2.60 -6.89 -7.60
CA GLN A 267 3.28 -5.77 -6.92
C GLN A 267 4.64 -5.43 -7.54
N LEU A 268 5.21 -6.34 -8.32
CA LEU A 268 6.54 -6.17 -8.87
C LEU A 268 6.55 -5.28 -10.11
N MET A 269 7.54 -4.40 -10.16
CA MET A 269 7.85 -3.54 -11.31
C MET A 269 9.32 -3.69 -11.70
N PRO A 270 9.68 -3.41 -12.98
CA PRO A 270 11.09 -3.43 -13.38
C PRO A 270 11.92 -2.45 -12.56
N ARG A 271 13.08 -2.91 -12.09
CA ARG A 271 14.05 -2.04 -11.44
C ARG A 271 14.72 -1.12 -12.46
N PRO A 272 14.93 0.18 -12.16
CA PRO A 272 15.77 1.07 -12.98
C PRO A 272 17.25 0.68 -12.87
N LYS A 273 17.81 0.03 -13.89
CA LYS A 273 19.18 -0.53 -13.85
C LYS A 273 20.31 0.51 -13.79
N HIS A 274 20.01 1.78 -14.01
CA HIS A 274 20.98 2.86 -13.85
C HIS A 274 21.17 3.31 -12.41
N LEU A 275 20.27 2.89 -11.50
CA LEU A 275 20.34 3.18 -10.08
C LEU A 275 21.10 2.09 -9.32
N THR A 276 21.65 2.44 -8.18
CA THR A 276 22.17 1.49 -7.22
C THR A 276 21.01 0.74 -6.53
N TRP A 277 21.32 -0.30 -5.73
CA TRP A 277 20.28 -1.03 -5.00
C TRP A 277 19.57 -0.12 -3.99
N GLU A 278 20.31 0.66 -3.21
CA GLU A 278 19.76 1.55 -2.20
C GLU A 278 18.91 2.68 -2.82
N GLU A 279 19.33 3.25 -3.94
CA GLU A 279 18.52 4.22 -4.70
C GLU A 279 17.23 3.59 -5.21
N SER A 280 17.30 2.33 -5.70
CA SER A 280 16.13 1.60 -6.20
C SER A 280 15.16 1.19 -5.09
N GLY A 281 15.63 1.02 -3.85
CA GLY A 281 14.86 0.51 -2.72
C GLY A 281 14.06 1.55 -1.94
N CYS A 282 14.21 2.86 -2.18
CA CYS A 282 13.72 3.88 -1.26
C CYS A 282 12.64 4.83 -1.79
N TYR A 283 12.20 4.70 -3.05
CA TYR A 283 11.36 5.73 -3.67
C TYR A 283 9.95 5.29 -4.08
N VAL A 284 9.70 3.99 -4.23
CA VAL A 284 8.46 3.51 -4.86
C VAL A 284 7.23 3.92 -4.07
N LEU A 285 7.26 3.77 -2.75
CA LEU A 285 6.14 4.12 -1.88
C LEU A 285 5.83 5.62 -1.95
N THR A 286 6.86 6.47 -1.76
CA THR A 286 6.70 7.93 -1.75
C THR A 286 6.31 8.47 -3.12
N LEU A 287 6.93 7.97 -4.19
CA LEU A 287 6.62 8.38 -5.56
C LEU A 287 5.21 7.96 -5.99
N ALA A 288 4.82 6.72 -5.73
CA ALA A 288 3.49 6.23 -6.10
C ALA A 288 2.39 6.98 -5.35
N THR A 289 2.60 7.25 -4.04
CA THR A 289 1.69 8.05 -3.22
C THR A 289 1.56 9.47 -3.78
N ALA A 290 2.68 10.14 -4.07
CA ALA A 290 2.65 11.48 -4.65
C ALA A 290 1.95 11.50 -6.02
N TYR A 291 2.18 10.48 -6.84
CA TYR A 291 1.52 10.33 -8.14
C TYR A 291 -0.01 10.23 -7.98
N ARG A 292 -0.50 9.39 -7.07
CA ARG A 292 -1.94 9.26 -6.82
C ARG A 292 -2.54 10.56 -6.29
N MET A 293 -1.89 11.23 -5.37
CA MET A 293 -2.38 12.50 -4.81
C MET A 293 -2.53 13.57 -5.89
N LEU A 294 -1.64 13.59 -6.88
CA LEU A 294 -1.64 14.61 -7.94
C LEU A 294 -2.52 14.24 -9.14
N PHE A 295 -2.64 12.95 -9.47
CA PHE A 295 -3.29 12.50 -10.72
C PHE A 295 -4.47 11.55 -10.51
N GLY A 296 -4.67 11.03 -9.30
CA GLY A 296 -5.64 9.95 -9.04
C GLY A 296 -7.06 10.37 -8.75
N HIS A 297 -7.37 11.68 -8.63
CA HIS A 297 -8.65 12.16 -8.11
C HIS A 297 -9.40 13.13 -9.04
N PRO A 298 -9.89 12.67 -10.21
CA PRO A 298 -10.63 13.53 -11.13
C PRO A 298 -11.85 14.19 -10.43
N PRO A 299 -12.25 15.39 -10.83
CA PRO A 299 -11.67 16.23 -11.88
C PRO A 299 -10.43 17.05 -11.47
N HIS A 300 -9.99 16.98 -10.21
CA HIS A 300 -8.85 17.72 -9.67
C HIS A 300 -7.55 16.96 -9.87
N THR A 301 -7.19 16.75 -11.12
CA THR A 301 -5.86 16.20 -11.49
C THR A 301 -4.93 17.34 -11.86
N LEU A 302 -3.63 17.17 -11.57
CA LEU A 302 -2.59 18.11 -11.92
C LEU A 302 -2.57 18.39 -13.43
N LYS A 303 -2.44 19.67 -13.81
CA LYS A 303 -2.36 20.14 -15.19
C LYS A 303 -1.18 21.09 -15.37
N PRO A 304 -0.63 21.20 -16.59
CA PRO A 304 0.37 22.23 -16.87
C PRO A 304 -0.13 23.62 -16.48
N GLY A 305 0.72 24.39 -15.80
CA GLY A 305 0.40 25.73 -15.32
C GLY A 305 -0.29 25.81 -13.96
N ASP A 306 -0.79 24.70 -13.38
CA ASP A 306 -1.36 24.68 -12.03
C ASP A 306 -0.30 25.09 -10.99
N ASN A 307 -0.74 25.76 -9.92
CA ASN A 307 0.06 26.04 -8.75
C ASN A 307 -0.26 25.01 -7.65
N VAL A 308 0.75 24.37 -7.09
CA VAL A 308 0.57 23.36 -6.04
C VAL A 308 1.38 23.73 -4.80
N LEU A 309 0.72 23.87 -3.66
CA LEU A 309 1.39 24.00 -2.36
C LEU A 309 1.79 22.61 -1.87
N VAL A 310 3.08 22.40 -1.60
CA VAL A 310 3.61 21.11 -1.15
C VAL A 310 4.12 21.25 0.28
N TRP A 311 3.37 20.71 1.25
CA TRP A 311 3.84 20.63 2.62
C TRP A 311 4.99 19.64 2.75
N GLY A 312 5.94 19.95 3.66
CA GLY A 312 7.10 19.09 3.88
C GLY A 312 7.93 18.83 2.61
N GLY A 313 8.10 19.87 1.77
CA GLY A 313 8.71 19.75 0.44
C GLY A 313 10.08 19.06 0.39
N ALA A 314 10.85 19.12 1.48
CA ALA A 314 12.17 18.50 1.58
C ALA A 314 12.14 17.05 2.11
N GLY A 315 10.99 16.51 2.51
CA GLY A 315 10.86 15.10 2.88
C GLY A 315 10.74 14.16 1.68
N GLY A 316 10.79 12.85 1.90
CA GLY A 316 10.71 11.87 0.82
C GLY A 316 9.45 12.03 -0.04
N LEU A 317 8.28 12.20 0.56
CA LEU A 317 7.02 12.40 -0.16
C LEU A 317 6.99 13.74 -0.91
N GLY A 318 7.40 14.83 -0.25
CA GLY A 318 7.40 16.17 -0.84
C GLY A 318 8.39 16.31 -1.99
N SER A 319 9.56 15.70 -1.89
CA SER A 319 10.58 15.73 -2.96
C SER A 319 10.08 15.01 -4.23
N MET A 320 9.35 13.91 -4.09
CA MET A 320 8.71 13.23 -5.24
C MET A 320 7.59 14.08 -5.84
N ALA A 321 6.77 14.73 -5.00
CA ALA A 321 5.70 15.60 -5.47
C ALA A 321 6.25 16.80 -6.26
N ILE A 322 7.29 17.48 -5.77
CA ILE A 322 7.91 18.62 -6.46
C ILE A 322 8.40 18.23 -7.85
N GLN A 323 9.13 17.12 -7.96
CA GLN A 323 9.63 16.64 -9.24
C GLN A 323 8.50 16.26 -10.21
N LEU A 324 7.44 15.56 -9.75
CA LEU A 324 6.28 15.24 -10.58
C LEU A 324 5.56 16.50 -11.08
N ILE A 325 5.40 17.51 -10.21
CA ILE A 325 4.77 18.79 -10.55
C ILE A 325 5.60 19.51 -11.63
N ALA A 326 6.91 19.63 -11.42
CA ALA A 326 7.82 20.26 -12.37
C ALA A 326 7.86 19.52 -13.71
N ALA A 327 7.98 18.19 -13.71
CA ALA A 327 7.97 17.35 -14.91
C ALA A 327 6.64 17.44 -15.69
N SER A 328 5.55 17.83 -15.03
CA SER A 328 4.24 18.03 -15.66
C SER A 328 4.00 19.46 -16.17
N GLY A 329 4.98 20.35 -16.06
CA GLY A 329 4.83 21.76 -16.48
C GLY A 329 3.96 22.60 -15.53
N ALA A 330 3.83 22.20 -14.27
CA ALA A 330 3.14 22.92 -13.22
C ALA A 330 4.12 23.57 -12.23
N ASN A 331 3.65 24.38 -11.32
CA ASN A 331 4.45 25.17 -10.39
C ASN A 331 4.32 24.61 -8.96
N ALA A 332 5.41 24.09 -8.39
CA ALA A 332 5.46 23.69 -6.99
C ALA A 332 5.89 24.87 -6.10
N VAL A 333 5.08 25.17 -5.08
CA VAL A 333 5.42 26.06 -3.95
C VAL A 333 5.74 25.17 -2.77
N ALA A 334 7.02 25.02 -2.44
CA ALA A 334 7.46 24.11 -1.39
C ALA A 334 7.36 24.80 -0.01
N VAL A 335 6.81 24.10 1.00
CA VAL A 335 6.88 24.53 2.39
C VAL A 335 7.95 23.72 3.10
N ILE A 336 8.93 24.44 3.69
CA ILE A 336 10.09 23.87 4.40
C ILE A 336 10.06 24.25 5.88
N SER A 337 10.79 23.51 6.72
CA SER A 337 10.91 23.76 8.15
C SER A 337 12.21 24.46 8.56
N GLU A 338 13.21 24.46 7.71
CA GLU A 338 14.53 25.04 7.91
C GLU A 338 15.03 25.67 6.61
N GLU A 339 15.77 26.77 6.71
CA GLU A 339 16.22 27.53 5.55
C GLU A 339 17.27 26.76 4.72
N ASP A 340 18.09 25.93 5.35
CA ASP A 340 19.09 25.07 4.70
C ASP A 340 18.49 24.04 3.71
N LYS A 341 17.17 23.84 3.75
CA LYS A 341 16.44 22.97 2.84
C LYS A 341 15.99 23.66 1.54
N ARG A 342 16.15 24.99 1.45
CA ARG A 342 15.66 25.78 0.31
C ARG A 342 16.30 25.38 -0.99
N ASP A 343 17.63 25.31 -1.03
CA ASP A 343 18.37 24.99 -2.26
C ASP A 343 18.04 23.58 -2.74
N PHE A 344 17.83 22.63 -1.83
CA PHE A 344 17.40 21.28 -2.18
C PHE A 344 16.06 21.28 -2.92
N VAL A 345 15.01 21.91 -2.38
CA VAL A 345 13.69 21.90 -3.05
C VAL A 345 13.69 22.68 -4.35
N LEU A 346 14.47 23.76 -4.45
CA LEU A 346 14.64 24.51 -5.69
C LEU A 346 15.36 23.66 -6.77
N SER A 347 16.37 22.89 -6.40
CA SER A 347 17.08 21.98 -7.32
C SER A 347 16.18 20.89 -7.88
N LEU A 348 15.10 20.51 -7.17
CA LEU A 348 14.09 19.57 -7.64
C LEU A 348 13.03 20.18 -8.56
N GLY A 349 13.11 21.50 -8.82
CA GLY A 349 12.20 22.21 -9.71
C GLY A 349 11.06 22.94 -9.00
N ALA A 350 11.14 23.17 -7.67
CA ALA A 350 10.20 24.07 -7.01
C ALA A 350 10.35 25.49 -7.56
N LYS A 351 9.23 26.17 -7.83
CA LYS A 351 9.20 27.56 -8.26
C LYS A 351 9.65 28.52 -7.17
N GLY A 352 9.44 28.13 -5.90
CA GLY A 352 9.87 28.84 -4.73
C GLY A 352 9.64 28.01 -3.47
N ALA A 353 10.21 28.50 -2.35
CA ALA A 353 10.08 27.84 -1.05
C ALA A 353 9.67 28.86 0.02
N ILE A 354 8.83 28.44 0.96
CA ILE A 354 8.36 29.21 2.10
C ILE A 354 8.81 28.50 3.39
N ASN A 355 9.55 29.21 4.24
CA ASN A 355 9.90 28.67 5.54
C ASN A 355 8.74 28.87 6.52
N ARG A 356 8.14 27.77 6.98
CA ARG A 356 6.98 27.84 7.89
C ARG A 356 7.27 28.50 9.23
N LYS A 357 8.53 28.57 9.64
CA LYS A 357 8.92 29.22 10.93
C LYS A 357 8.76 30.75 10.92
N GLU A 358 8.57 31.35 9.75
CA GLU A 358 8.32 32.78 9.61
C GLU A 358 6.86 33.17 9.93
N PHE A 359 6.00 32.20 10.21
CA PHE A 359 4.56 32.40 10.42
C PHE A 359 4.11 31.74 11.73
N ASN A 360 3.07 32.30 12.34
CA ASN A 360 2.48 31.79 13.58
C ASN A 360 0.98 31.51 13.39
N CYS A 361 0.64 30.62 12.48
CA CYS A 361 -0.74 30.21 12.18
C CYS A 361 -0.89 28.68 12.11
N TRP A 362 -0.15 27.96 12.92
CA TRP A 362 -0.17 26.52 12.94
C TRP A 362 -0.98 25.97 14.11
N GLY A 363 -1.59 24.79 13.93
CA GLY A 363 -2.40 24.14 14.95
C GLY A 363 -3.89 24.28 14.70
N GLN A 364 -4.68 24.12 15.76
CA GLN A 364 -6.13 24.21 15.68
C GLN A 364 -6.61 25.62 15.37
N LEU A 365 -7.68 25.71 14.58
CA LEU A 365 -8.36 26.97 14.31
C LEU A 365 -8.93 27.53 15.62
N PRO A 366 -8.68 28.81 15.95
CA PRO A 366 -9.37 29.47 17.06
C PRO A 366 -10.88 29.49 16.87
N ASP A 367 -11.62 29.54 17.99
CA ASP A 367 -13.07 29.64 17.92
C ASP A 367 -13.46 30.94 17.16
N VAL A 368 -14.42 30.81 16.25
CA VAL A 368 -14.91 31.95 15.44
C VAL A 368 -15.60 33.02 16.28
N ASP A 369 -16.11 32.65 17.45
CA ASP A 369 -16.75 33.56 18.41
C ASP A 369 -15.72 34.33 19.27
N ASP A 370 -14.48 33.82 19.37
CA ASP A 370 -13.35 34.61 19.87
C ASP A 370 -12.77 35.47 18.74
N ALA A 371 -13.44 36.58 18.48
CA ALA A 371 -13.06 37.50 17.41
C ALA A 371 -11.62 38.02 17.49
N ALA A 372 -11.06 38.17 18.68
CA ALA A 372 -9.70 38.67 18.86
C ALA A 372 -8.68 37.60 18.43
N ALA A 373 -8.79 36.39 18.96
CA ALA A 373 -7.91 35.27 18.61
C ALA A 373 -8.07 34.87 17.12
N TYR A 374 -9.31 34.81 16.63
CA TYR A 374 -9.60 34.48 15.23
C TYR A 374 -9.00 35.49 14.25
N ASN A 375 -9.16 36.84 14.53
CA ASN A 375 -8.60 37.87 13.66
C ASN A 375 -7.06 37.89 13.68
N ALA A 376 -6.43 37.65 14.82
CA ALA A 376 -4.97 37.53 14.93
C ALA A 376 -4.46 36.34 14.12
N TYR A 377 -5.11 35.18 14.26
CA TYR A 377 -4.81 34.00 13.47
C TYR A 377 -4.96 34.27 11.95
N MET A 378 -6.08 34.87 11.55
CA MET A 378 -6.34 35.16 10.12
C MET A 378 -5.37 36.21 9.55
N ALA A 379 -4.83 37.09 10.35
CA ALA A 379 -3.78 38.02 9.91
C ALA A 379 -2.51 37.25 9.50
N GLU A 380 -2.09 36.27 10.30
CA GLU A 380 -0.94 35.42 9.98
C GLU A 380 -1.21 34.50 8.75
N VAL A 381 -2.41 33.90 8.67
CA VAL A 381 -2.79 33.09 7.50
C VAL A 381 -2.75 33.91 6.21
N LYS A 382 -3.20 35.17 6.25
CA LYS A 382 -3.13 36.09 5.11
C LYS A 382 -1.68 36.44 4.72
N LYS A 383 -0.78 36.57 5.69
CA LYS A 383 0.67 36.77 5.42
C LYS A 383 1.24 35.55 4.69
N PHE A 384 0.89 34.32 5.13
CA PHE A 384 1.29 33.10 4.45
C PHE A 384 0.71 33.03 3.02
N GLY A 385 -0.55 33.39 2.83
CA GLY A 385 -1.17 33.49 1.50
C GLY A 385 -0.47 34.51 0.60
N LYS A 386 0.00 35.64 1.17
CA LYS A 386 0.81 36.61 0.41
C LYS A 386 2.16 36.03 0.00
N ALA A 387 2.83 35.28 0.88
CA ALA A 387 4.09 34.62 0.51
C ALA A 387 3.91 33.61 -0.64
N ILE A 388 2.74 32.94 -0.73
CA ILE A 388 2.40 32.13 -1.91
C ILE A 388 2.33 33.03 -3.16
N TRP A 389 1.64 34.17 -3.10
CA TRP A 389 1.52 35.08 -4.23
C TRP A 389 2.84 35.74 -4.65
N ASP A 390 3.78 35.92 -3.74
CA ASP A 390 5.13 36.41 -4.07
C ASP A 390 5.88 35.41 -4.96
N ILE A 391 5.50 34.11 -4.93
CA ILE A 391 6.07 33.06 -5.78
C ILE A 391 5.22 32.85 -7.05
N THR A 392 3.89 32.78 -6.90
CA THR A 392 2.99 32.41 -8.01
C THR A 392 2.55 33.61 -8.85
N GLY A 393 2.66 34.81 -8.30
CA GLY A 393 2.12 36.06 -8.81
C GLY A 393 0.84 36.47 -8.05
N LYS A 394 0.66 37.78 -7.89
CA LYS A 394 -0.46 38.37 -7.13
C LYS A 394 -1.82 37.87 -7.66
N GLY A 395 -2.61 37.28 -6.76
CA GLY A 395 -3.95 36.76 -7.06
C GLY A 395 -3.97 35.33 -7.63
N ASN A 396 -2.81 34.71 -7.84
CA ASN A 396 -2.71 33.34 -8.29
C ASN A 396 -2.64 32.40 -7.09
N ASP A 397 -3.81 32.03 -6.57
CA ASP A 397 -3.94 31.02 -5.50
C ASP A 397 -3.50 29.63 -6.00
N VAL A 398 -3.30 28.71 -5.05
CA VAL A 398 -2.92 27.33 -5.39
C VAL A 398 -4.14 26.49 -5.80
N ASP A 399 -3.99 25.74 -6.88
CA ASP A 399 -5.01 24.84 -7.43
C ASP A 399 -5.21 23.60 -6.56
N ILE A 400 -4.10 23.06 -6.08
CA ILE A 400 -4.02 21.87 -5.24
C ILE A 400 -3.13 22.18 -4.04
N VAL A 401 -3.55 21.76 -2.85
CA VAL A 401 -2.69 21.65 -1.68
C VAL A 401 -2.36 20.19 -1.45
N PHE A 402 -1.10 19.84 -1.53
CA PHE A 402 -0.53 18.54 -1.25
C PHE A 402 -0.23 18.45 0.24
N GLU A 403 -1.13 17.81 0.99
CA GLU A 403 -1.19 17.82 2.45
C GLU A 403 -0.81 16.45 3.03
N HIS A 404 0.01 16.44 4.08
CA HIS A 404 0.30 15.23 4.87
C HIS A 404 0.60 15.47 6.36
N PRO A 405 0.95 16.68 6.84
CA PRO A 405 1.06 16.95 8.28
C PRO A 405 -0.26 16.79 9.03
N GLY A 406 -1.35 17.26 8.47
CA GLY A 406 -2.69 17.11 9.05
C GLY A 406 -3.03 18.21 10.04
N GLU A 407 -3.19 17.88 11.35
CA GLU A 407 -3.78 18.74 12.37
C GLU A 407 -3.17 20.15 12.42
N SER A 408 -1.85 20.27 12.31
CA SER A 408 -1.17 21.56 12.44
C SER A 408 -1.28 22.48 11.22
N THR A 409 -1.57 21.96 10.03
CA THR A 409 -1.50 22.72 8.77
C THR A 409 -2.82 22.77 8.02
N PHE A 410 -3.73 21.87 8.32
CA PHE A 410 -4.98 21.71 7.58
C PHE A 410 -5.86 22.98 7.57
N PRO A 411 -6.03 23.75 8.67
CA PRO A 411 -6.82 24.97 8.65
C PRO A 411 -6.28 26.00 7.64
N VAL A 412 -4.94 26.13 7.55
CA VAL A 412 -4.27 27.01 6.58
C VAL A 412 -4.44 26.48 5.17
N SER A 413 -4.26 25.18 4.96
CA SER A 413 -4.49 24.50 3.67
C SER A 413 -5.90 24.75 3.14
N ALA A 414 -6.90 24.63 4.02
CA ALA A 414 -8.29 24.90 3.69
C ALA A 414 -8.54 26.36 3.28
N PHE A 415 -7.78 27.32 3.85
CA PHE A 415 -7.91 28.73 3.50
C PHE A 415 -7.22 29.07 2.18
N VAL A 416 -5.95 28.65 1.98
CA VAL A 416 -5.12 29.11 0.86
C VAL A 416 -5.44 28.44 -0.48
N VAL A 417 -6.06 27.26 -0.48
CA VAL A 417 -6.48 26.63 -1.73
C VAL A 417 -7.52 27.51 -2.44
N LYS A 418 -7.40 27.67 -3.77
CA LYS A 418 -8.26 28.55 -4.56
C LYS A 418 -9.74 28.16 -4.48
N ARG A 419 -10.62 29.04 -4.96
CA ARG A 419 -12.03 28.70 -5.20
C ARG A 419 -12.13 27.53 -6.18
N GLY A 420 -12.90 26.50 -5.81
CA GLY A 420 -13.03 25.26 -6.60
C GLY A 420 -11.79 24.37 -6.60
N GLY A 421 -10.72 24.69 -5.84
CA GLY A 421 -9.53 23.87 -5.72
C GLY A 421 -9.67 22.71 -4.72
N MET A 422 -8.62 21.92 -4.58
CA MET A 422 -8.63 20.69 -3.77
C MET A 422 -7.49 20.67 -2.76
N VAL A 423 -7.80 20.33 -1.50
CA VAL A 423 -6.81 19.85 -0.52
C VAL A 423 -6.81 18.33 -0.58
N VAL A 424 -5.69 17.72 -1.00
CA VAL A 424 -5.52 16.26 -1.00
C VAL A 424 -4.61 15.86 0.16
N ILE A 425 -5.08 14.93 1.01
CA ILE A 425 -4.39 14.52 2.24
C ILE A 425 -4.19 13.00 2.28
N CYS A 426 -2.98 12.55 2.66
CA CYS A 426 -2.63 11.13 2.72
C CYS A 426 -2.13 10.64 4.09
N ALA A 427 -1.94 11.53 5.06
CA ALA A 427 -1.40 11.21 6.39
C ALA A 427 -1.84 12.26 7.42
N GLY A 428 -1.38 12.09 8.65
CA GLY A 428 -1.62 13.02 9.76
C GLY A 428 -0.45 12.96 10.75
N THR A 429 0.76 13.34 10.30
CA THR A 429 1.99 13.20 11.11
C THR A 429 2.03 14.14 12.32
N THR A 430 1.21 15.19 12.33
CA THR A 430 1.07 16.11 13.47
C THR A 430 -0.21 15.91 14.28
N GLY A 431 -1.06 14.99 13.88
CA GLY A 431 -2.34 14.67 14.53
C GLY A 431 -3.47 14.44 13.52
N TYR A 432 -4.57 13.89 14.03
CA TYR A 432 -5.70 13.42 13.21
C TYR A 432 -6.96 14.29 13.34
N ASN A 433 -6.99 15.26 14.29
CA ASN A 433 -8.15 16.12 14.51
C ASN A 433 -8.08 17.36 13.61
N LEU A 434 -8.65 17.26 12.42
CA LEU A 434 -8.65 18.37 11.46
C LEU A 434 -9.76 19.37 11.79
N THR A 435 -9.40 20.65 11.95
CA THR A 435 -10.34 21.75 12.11
C THR A 435 -10.33 22.64 10.87
N LEU A 436 -11.46 23.22 10.54
CA LEU A 436 -11.59 24.18 9.44
C LEU A 436 -12.79 25.11 9.65
N ASP A 437 -12.70 26.33 9.10
CA ASP A 437 -13.85 27.19 8.96
C ASP A 437 -14.65 26.75 7.71
N ALA A 438 -15.80 26.14 7.97
CA ALA A 438 -16.64 25.56 6.91
C ALA A 438 -17.06 26.60 5.86
N ARG A 439 -17.16 27.91 6.22
CA ARG A 439 -17.49 28.98 5.30
C ARG A 439 -16.51 29.06 4.12
N PHE A 440 -15.22 28.77 4.36
CA PHE A 440 -14.21 28.74 3.29
C PHE A 440 -14.40 27.56 2.35
N PHE A 441 -15.03 26.47 2.77
CA PHE A 441 -15.32 25.32 1.91
C PHE A 441 -16.58 25.51 1.06
N TRP A 442 -17.77 25.66 1.68
CA TRP A 442 -18.98 25.67 0.88
C TRP A 442 -19.13 26.95 0.03
N MET A 443 -18.82 28.13 0.57
CA MET A 443 -18.95 29.39 -0.17
C MET A 443 -17.95 29.49 -1.33
N ARG A 444 -16.85 28.76 -1.25
CA ARG A 444 -15.81 28.73 -2.28
C ARG A 444 -15.74 27.42 -3.04
N GLN A 445 -16.69 26.51 -2.81
CA GLN A 445 -16.83 25.23 -3.52
C GLN A 445 -15.52 24.41 -3.56
N LYS A 446 -14.76 24.43 -2.46
CA LYS A 446 -13.51 23.72 -2.34
C LYS A 446 -13.76 22.23 -2.08
N ARG A 447 -12.78 21.38 -2.40
CA ARG A 447 -12.82 19.95 -2.18
C ARG A 447 -11.75 19.53 -1.19
N MET A 448 -12.08 18.58 -0.31
CA MET A 448 -11.15 17.79 0.49
C MET A 448 -11.16 16.36 -0.04
N GLN A 449 -9.97 15.79 -0.26
CA GLN A 449 -9.81 14.45 -0.80
C GLN A 449 -8.83 13.66 0.05
N GLY A 450 -9.29 12.55 0.65
CA GLY A 450 -8.41 11.53 1.22
C GLY A 450 -7.73 10.75 0.12
N SER A 451 -6.44 10.47 0.29
CA SER A 451 -5.65 9.66 -0.64
C SER A 451 -4.83 8.65 0.15
N HIS A 452 -4.77 7.41 -0.33
CA HIS A 452 -4.03 6.34 0.32
C HIS A 452 -3.18 5.61 -0.70
N PHE A 453 -1.86 5.62 -0.53
CA PHE A 453 -0.88 5.02 -1.45
C PHE A 453 -1.22 5.22 -2.95
N ALA A 454 -1.20 4.13 -3.74
CA ALA A 454 -1.57 4.11 -5.14
C ALA A 454 -1.97 2.69 -5.58
N ASN A 455 -2.75 2.57 -6.64
CA ASN A 455 -2.95 1.29 -7.30
C ASN A 455 -1.75 0.95 -8.21
N LEU A 456 -1.67 -0.31 -8.65
CA LEU A 456 -0.55 -0.81 -9.46
C LEU A 456 -0.36 -0.06 -10.78
N LYS A 457 -1.46 0.37 -11.42
CA LYS A 457 -1.41 1.15 -12.67
C LYS A 457 -0.75 2.51 -12.45
N GLN A 458 -1.09 3.18 -11.36
CA GLN A 458 -0.51 4.46 -10.95
C GLN A 458 0.96 4.30 -10.56
N ALA A 459 1.29 3.29 -9.75
CA ALA A 459 2.66 2.99 -9.35
C ALA A 459 3.56 2.67 -10.57
N ALA A 460 3.07 1.87 -11.52
CA ALA A 460 3.79 1.57 -12.75
C ALA A 460 3.95 2.82 -13.65
N ALA A 461 2.95 3.71 -13.67
CA ALA A 461 3.06 4.99 -14.37
C ALA A 461 4.12 5.90 -13.74
N ALA A 462 4.13 5.98 -12.41
CA ALA A 462 5.12 6.72 -11.64
C ALA A 462 6.54 6.15 -11.84
N ASN A 463 6.71 4.83 -11.77
CA ASN A 463 8.02 4.18 -11.96
C ASN A 463 8.62 4.45 -13.35
N ARG A 464 7.80 4.67 -14.39
CA ARG A 464 8.31 5.03 -15.73
C ARG A 464 9.07 6.36 -15.75
N PHE A 465 8.74 7.31 -14.89
CA PHE A 465 9.53 8.56 -14.79
C PHE A 465 10.96 8.27 -14.34
N VAL A 466 11.14 7.38 -13.37
CA VAL A 466 12.47 6.98 -12.89
C VAL A 466 13.19 6.13 -13.93
N LEU A 467 12.51 5.14 -14.55
CA LEU A 467 13.07 4.33 -15.63
C LEU A 467 13.58 5.18 -16.79
N ASN A 468 12.90 6.29 -17.10
CA ASN A 468 13.25 7.24 -18.16
C ASN A 468 14.23 8.34 -17.68
N ARG A 469 14.75 8.25 -16.45
CA ARG A 469 15.67 9.23 -15.86
C ARG A 469 15.10 10.66 -15.76
N GLN A 470 13.80 10.77 -15.60
CA GLN A 470 13.11 12.06 -15.47
C GLN A 470 12.98 12.51 -14.02
N LEU A 471 13.05 11.57 -13.08
CA LEU A 471 13.03 11.84 -11.64
C LEU A 471 14.19 11.13 -10.95
N ASP A 472 14.72 11.80 -9.92
CA ASP A 472 15.73 11.30 -9.01
C ASP A 472 15.05 10.66 -7.78
N PRO A 473 15.48 9.49 -7.30
CA PRO A 473 14.98 8.89 -6.05
C PRO A 473 15.14 9.77 -4.81
N CYS A 474 15.95 10.81 -4.87
CA CYS A 474 16.29 11.69 -3.75
C CYS A 474 16.78 10.90 -2.52
N MET A 475 17.58 9.87 -2.74
CA MET A 475 18.17 9.12 -1.65
C MET A 475 19.20 9.99 -0.92
N SER A 476 19.04 10.18 0.38
CA SER A 476 19.84 11.09 1.17
C SER A 476 20.76 10.41 2.18
N GLU A 477 20.35 9.28 2.69
CA GLU A 477 21.08 8.52 3.71
C GLU A 477 20.91 7.02 3.49
N VAL A 478 22.02 6.30 3.63
CA VAL A 478 22.08 4.85 3.56
C VAL A 478 22.50 4.31 4.92
N PHE A 479 21.79 3.30 5.41
CA PHE A 479 22.05 2.63 6.67
C PHE A 479 22.47 1.17 6.42
N ALA A 480 23.30 0.64 7.29
CA ALA A 480 23.60 -0.78 7.31
C ALA A 480 22.40 -1.58 7.90
N TRP A 481 22.42 -2.89 7.70
CA TRP A 481 21.40 -3.80 8.23
C TRP A 481 21.15 -3.62 9.73
N GLU A 482 22.23 -3.48 10.50
CA GLU A 482 22.19 -3.37 11.97
C GLU A 482 21.54 -2.05 12.43
N ASP A 483 21.48 -1.06 11.55
CA ASP A 483 21.01 0.28 11.84
C ASP A 483 19.51 0.51 11.54
N ILE A 484 18.76 -0.52 11.16
CA ILE A 484 17.31 -0.41 10.86
C ILE A 484 16.54 0.29 11.99
N PRO A 485 16.71 -0.09 13.28
CA PRO A 485 16.02 0.62 14.37
C PRO A 485 16.44 2.09 14.48
N ARG A 486 17.74 2.39 14.28
CA ARG A 486 18.31 3.74 14.35
C ARG A 486 17.74 4.63 13.22
N ALA A 487 17.61 4.10 12.02
CA ALA A 487 17.01 4.82 10.90
C ALA A 487 15.56 5.23 11.21
N HIS A 488 14.76 4.33 11.79
CA HIS A 488 13.38 4.62 12.20
C HIS A 488 13.31 5.60 13.38
N ALA A 489 14.19 5.47 14.38
CA ALA A 489 14.27 6.41 15.50
C ALA A 489 14.66 7.83 15.02
N LYS A 490 15.54 7.92 14.02
CA LYS A 490 15.93 9.19 13.38
C LYS A 490 14.75 9.82 12.64
N MET A 491 13.96 9.01 11.91
CA MET A 491 12.75 9.45 11.23
C MET A 491 11.68 9.92 12.23
N LEU A 492 11.44 9.19 13.31
CA LEU A 492 10.51 9.57 14.37
C LEU A 492 10.84 10.94 14.96
N LYS A 493 12.13 11.24 15.13
CA LYS A 493 12.63 12.52 15.67
C LYS A 493 12.76 13.62 14.62
N ASN A 494 12.39 13.35 13.34
CA ASN A 494 12.56 14.28 12.20
C ASN A 494 14.01 14.80 12.07
N GLN A 495 15.01 13.93 12.28
CA GLN A 495 16.44 14.25 12.27
C GLN A 495 17.15 13.74 11.00
N HIS A 496 16.41 13.21 10.04
CA HIS A 496 16.96 12.73 8.76
C HIS A 496 17.28 13.89 7.81
N LYS A 497 18.20 13.67 6.89
CA LYS A 497 18.51 14.60 5.80
C LYS A 497 17.32 14.74 4.84
N PRO A 498 17.25 15.80 4.04
CA PRO A 498 16.25 15.96 2.98
C PRO A 498 16.25 14.77 2.01
N GLY A 499 15.06 14.27 1.65
CA GLY A 499 14.88 13.15 0.73
C GLY A 499 14.46 11.84 1.39
N ASN A 500 14.76 10.72 0.72
CA ASN A 500 14.43 9.36 1.15
C ASN A 500 15.63 8.68 1.83
N MET A 501 15.37 7.73 2.72
CA MET A 501 16.38 6.93 3.40
C MET A 501 16.30 5.48 2.94
N ALA A 502 17.45 4.83 2.79
CA ALA A 502 17.58 3.42 2.44
C ALA A 502 18.35 2.63 3.48
N VAL A 503 18.09 1.33 3.52
CA VAL A 503 18.83 0.33 4.29
C VAL A 503 19.38 -0.72 3.33
N LEU A 504 20.63 -1.07 3.46
CA LEU A 504 21.22 -2.24 2.80
C LEU A 504 20.75 -3.51 3.52
N VAL A 505 20.27 -4.50 2.75
CA VAL A 505 19.87 -5.81 3.30
C VAL A 505 20.88 -6.88 2.86
N GLN A 506 20.84 -7.28 1.59
CA GLN A 506 21.82 -8.21 1.03
C GLN A 506 22.91 -7.53 0.19
N ALA A 507 22.73 -6.25 -0.16
CA ALA A 507 23.82 -5.44 -0.71
C ALA A 507 24.81 -5.10 0.41
N ARG A 508 26.08 -5.54 0.28
CA ARG A 508 27.10 -5.44 1.34
C ARG A 508 27.63 -4.01 1.54
N ARG A 509 27.60 -3.20 0.50
CA ARG A 509 28.09 -1.81 0.53
C ARG A 509 27.26 -0.89 -0.36
N PRO A 510 27.26 0.42 -0.11
CA PRO A 510 26.64 1.38 -1.01
C PRO A 510 27.28 1.39 -2.40
N GLY A 511 26.51 1.76 -3.41
CA GLY A 511 26.97 1.94 -4.78
C GLY A 511 26.89 0.68 -5.64
N MET A 512 26.49 -0.47 -5.09
CA MET A 512 26.31 -1.72 -5.86
C MET A 512 25.08 -1.63 -6.78
N ARG A 513 25.22 -2.16 -8.01
CA ARG A 513 24.18 -2.08 -9.04
C ARG A 513 23.71 -3.43 -9.57
N THR A 514 24.51 -4.48 -9.42
CA THR A 514 24.20 -5.80 -9.96
C THR A 514 24.26 -6.88 -8.87
N LEU A 515 23.65 -8.02 -9.15
CA LEU A 515 23.73 -9.17 -8.26
C LEU A 515 25.15 -9.76 -8.25
N GLU A 516 25.84 -9.74 -9.41
CA GLU A 516 27.19 -10.24 -9.56
C GLU A 516 28.17 -9.51 -8.63
N GLU A 517 28.08 -8.18 -8.51
CA GLU A 517 28.89 -7.39 -7.56
C GLU A 517 28.67 -7.85 -6.11
N ALA A 518 27.46 -8.31 -5.76
CA ALA A 518 27.16 -8.80 -4.41
C ALA A 518 27.65 -10.24 -4.15
N VAL A 519 27.90 -11.00 -5.21
CA VAL A 519 28.42 -12.39 -5.11
C VAL A 519 29.95 -12.41 -5.09
N GLU A 520 30.62 -11.47 -5.80
CA GLU A 520 32.07 -11.43 -5.94
C GLU A 520 32.78 -10.78 -4.75
N ASP A 521 32.11 -9.90 -3.98
CA ASP A 521 32.61 -9.31 -2.74
C ASP A 521 32.42 -10.26 -1.52
#